data_5b71f2b36218411ffbaf998a63f7e20a
#
_entry.id   5b71f2b36218411ffbaf998a63f7e20a
#
_cell.length_a   1.000
_cell.length_b   1.000
_cell.length_c   1.000
_cell.angle_alpha   90.00
_cell.angle_beta   90.00
_cell.angle_gamma   90.00
#
_symmetry.space_group_name_H-M   'P 1'
#
loop_
_entity.id
_entity.type
_entity.pdbx_description
1 polymer ?
#
loop_
_entity_poly.entity_id
_entity_poly.type
_entity_poly.pdbx_seq_one_letter_code
_entity_poly.pdbx_strand_id
1 'polypeptide(L)'
;MSRRLTDAAIEAMFTYHAPTSEKRIAYDRINTVAMQLARVINDACPDCPDKSAAIRLVREARMTANAAIACEPDDSTVDGQELSRQLGYSR
;
A
#
# COMPACT_ATOMS: atom_id res chain seq x y z
N MET A 1 2.47 8.82 -24.13
CA MET A 1 1.32 8.02 -24.56
C MET A 1 0.75 7.27 -23.36
N SER A 2 -0.52 7.41 -23.15
CA SER A 2 -1.12 6.69 -22.05
C SER A 2 -1.28 5.22 -22.43
N ARG A 3 -1.15 4.37 -21.45
CA ARG A 3 -1.25 2.94 -21.62
C ARG A 3 -2.56 2.47 -21.01
N ARG A 4 -3.31 1.79 -21.80
CA ARG A 4 -4.57 1.25 -21.33
C ARG A 4 -4.30 0.01 -20.50
N LEU A 5 -5.06 -0.13 -19.44
CA LEU A 5 -5.00 -1.34 -18.65
C LEU A 5 -5.65 -2.48 -19.43
N THR A 6 -5.09 -3.67 -19.30
CA THR A 6 -5.70 -4.84 -19.89
C THR A 6 -6.92 -5.25 -19.07
N ASP A 7 -7.81 -6.00 -19.71
CA ASP A 7 -8.96 -6.53 -18.97
C ASP A 7 -8.52 -7.41 -17.82
N ALA A 8 -7.44 -8.18 -18.02
CA ALA A 8 -6.95 -9.05 -16.95
C ALA A 8 -6.46 -8.23 -15.76
N ALA A 9 -5.81 -7.10 -16.04
CA ALA A 9 -5.33 -6.24 -14.97
C ALA A 9 -6.50 -5.64 -14.18
N ILE A 10 -7.52 -5.20 -14.89
CA ILE A 10 -8.70 -4.62 -14.24
C ILE A 10 -9.41 -5.68 -13.40
N GLU A 11 -9.57 -6.86 -13.95
CA GLU A 11 -10.23 -7.94 -13.25
C GLU A 11 -9.49 -8.29 -11.96
N ALA A 12 -8.16 -8.33 -12.02
CA ALA A 12 -7.36 -8.64 -10.84
C ALA A 12 -7.54 -7.60 -9.75
N MET A 13 -7.73 -6.33 -10.13
CA MET A 13 -7.91 -5.27 -9.17
C MET A 13 -9.22 -5.36 -8.42
N PHE A 14 -10.23 -6.00 -9.00
CA PHE A 14 -11.56 -6.06 -8.41
C PHE A 14 -11.96 -7.44 -7.95
N THR A 15 -11.11 -8.43 -8.14
CA THR A 15 -11.40 -9.79 -7.70
C THR A 15 -10.87 -10.00 -6.29
N TYR A 16 -11.71 -10.55 -5.43
CA TYR A 16 -11.27 -10.86 -4.08
C TYR A 16 -10.34 -12.07 -4.10
N HIS A 17 -9.23 -11.92 -3.42
CA HIS A 17 -8.27 -13.00 -3.24
C HIS A 17 -8.05 -13.19 -1.75
N ALA A 18 -8.25 -14.42 -1.28
CA ALA A 18 -7.97 -14.71 0.12
C ALA A 18 -6.48 -14.49 0.39
N PRO A 19 -6.12 -13.76 1.44
CA PRO A 19 -4.72 -13.50 1.71
C PRO A 19 -3.98 -14.75 2.18
N THR A 20 -2.74 -14.88 1.73
CA THR A 20 -1.85 -15.90 2.27
C THR A 20 -1.38 -15.47 3.66
N SER A 21 -0.74 -16.39 4.38
CA SER A 21 -0.19 -16.05 5.69
C SER A 21 0.82 -14.91 5.59
N GLU A 22 1.66 -14.96 4.57
CA GLU A 22 2.66 -13.91 4.37
C GLU A 22 2.03 -12.57 4.08
N LYS A 23 0.99 -12.57 3.26
CA LYS A 23 0.30 -11.32 2.95
C LYS A 23 -0.40 -10.77 4.18
N ARG A 24 -0.94 -11.64 5.00
CA ARG A 24 -1.59 -11.22 6.23
C ARG A 24 -0.60 -10.54 7.17
N ILE A 25 0.59 -11.11 7.30
CA ILE A 25 1.62 -10.50 8.12
C ILE A 25 1.97 -9.12 7.58
N ALA A 26 2.10 -8.99 6.26
CA ALA A 26 2.42 -7.70 5.66
C ALA A 26 1.30 -6.68 5.92
N TYR A 27 0.04 -7.08 5.79
CA TYR A 27 -1.08 -6.20 6.09
C TYR A 27 -1.03 -5.72 7.53
N ASP A 28 -0.77 -6.63 8.46
CA ASP A 28 -0.74 -6.27 9.88
C ASP A 28 0.38 -5.31 10.18
N ARG A 29 1.54 -5.51 9.58
CA ARG A 29 2.67 -4.61 9.78
C ARG A 29 2.36 -3.21 9.27
N ILE A 30 1.81 -3.12 8.07
CA ILE A 30 1.48 -1.83 7.48
C ILE A 30 0.41 -1.14 8.31
N ASN A 31 -0.61 -1.88 8.70
CA ASN A 31 -1.70 -1.31 9.49
C ASN A 31 -1.20 -0.78 10.83
N THR A 32 -0.33 -1.54 11.49
CA THR A 32 0.21 -1.14 12.78
C THR A 32 1.01 0.16 12.67
N VAL A 33 1.90 0.23 11.69
CA VAL A 33 2.75 1.41 11.53
C VAL A 33 1.93 2.60 11.08
N ALA A 34 0.96 2.39 10.20
CA ALA A 34 0.10 3.49 9.75
C ALA A 34 -0.70 4.06 10.91
N MET A 35 -1.22 3.18 11.76
CA MET A 35 -1.98 3.63 12.92
C MET A 35 -1.10 4.41 13.89
N GLN A 36 0.14 3.95 14.09
CA GLN A 36 1.07 4.66 14.95
C GLN A 36 1.40 6.04 14.39
N LEU A 37 1.61 6.12 13.09
CA LEU A 37 1.89 7.41 12.46
C LEU A 37 0.71 8.35 12.61
N ALA A 38 -0.50 7.86 12.39
CA ALA A 38 -1.69 8.69 12.55
C ALA A 38 -1.81 9.20 13.97
N ARG A 39 -1.49 8.37 14.96
CA ARG A 39 -1.54 8.79 16.37
C ARG A 39 -0.52 9.86 16.67
N VAL A 40 0.69 9.70 16.15
CA VAL A 40 1.73 10.70 16.35
C VAL A 40 1.33 12.02 15.72
N ILE A 41 0.78 11.98 14.52
CA ILE A 41 0.29 13.19 13.85
C ILE A 41 -0.80 13.84 14.69
N ASN A 42 -1.71 13.03 15.19
CA ASN A 42 -2.81 13.55 15.98
C ASN A 42 -2.33 14.25 17.25
N ASP A 43 -1.29 13.71 17.86
CA ASP A 43 -0.77 14.27 19.11
C ASP A 43 0.15 15.44 18.88
N ALA A 44 0.94 15.41 17.83
CA ALA A 44 2.00 16.39 17.63
C ALA A 44 1.55 17.63 16.87
N CYS A 45 0.50 17.51 16.06
CA CYS A 45 0.08 18.60 15.20
C CYS A 45 -1.10 19.34 15.79
N PRO A 46 -1.17 20.67 15.61
CA PRO A 46 -2.35 21.41 16.07
C PRO A 46 -3.56 21.06 15.23
N ASP A 47 -4.74 21.26 15.81
CA ASP A 47 -5.98 21.01 15.09
C ASP A 47 -6.13 22.04 13.98
N CYS A 48 -6.10 21.55 12.76
CA CYS A 48 -6.20 22.40 11.58
C CYS A 48 -6.48 21.49 10.38
N PRO A 49 -6.85 22.11 9.23
CA PRO A 49 -7.13 21.30 8.04
C PRO A 49 -5.97 20.45 7.59
N ASP A 50 -4.73 20.90 7.78
CA ASP A 50 -3.57 20.14 7.36
C ASP A 50 -3.40 18.88 8.18
N LYS A 51 -3.73 18.92 9.47
CA LYS A 51 -3.67 17.72 10.30
C LYS A 51 -4.66 16.67 9.80
N SER A 52 -5.88 17.08 9.54
CA SER A 52 -6.89 16.19 9.02
C SER A 52 -6.48 15.61 7.68
N ALA A 53 -5.89 16.45 6.83
CA ALA A 53 -5.42 15.99 5.53
C ALA A 53 -4.29 14.98 5.68
N ALA A 54 -3.37 15.23 6.62
CA ALA A 54 -2.25 14.32 6.83
C ALA A 54 -2.74 12.95 7.27
N ILE A 55 -3.69 12.91 8.20
CA ILE A 55 -4.22 11.63 8.67
C ILE A 55 -4.93 10.90 7.53
N ARG A 56 -5.66 11.65 6.71
CA ARG A 56 -6.33 11.03 5.56
C ARG A 56 -5.31 10.44 4.57
N LEU A 57 -4.20 11.13 4.37
CA LEU A 57 -3.16 10.64 3.47
C LEU A 57 -2.50 9.37 4.00
N VAL A 58 -2.31 9.27 5.32
CA VAL A 58 -1.80 8.04 5.92
C VAL A 58 -2.76 6.89 5.63
N ARG A 59 -4.05 7.15 5.77
CA ARG A 59 -5.05 6.13 5.51
C ARG A 59 -5.02 5.70 4.05
N GLU A 60 -4.87 6.67 3.13
CA GLU A 60 -4.80 6.35 1.72
C GLU A 60 -3.53 5.57 1.38
N ALA A 61 -2.42 5.93 2.00
CA ALA A 61 -1.18 5.20 1.78
C ALA A 61 -1.33 3.75 2.22
N ARG A 62 -1.97 3.51 3.36
CA ARG A 62 -2.21 2.15 3.83
C ARG A 62 -3.07 1.38 2.84
N MET A 63 -4.13 2.01 2.37
CA MET A 63 -5.03 1.35 1.43
C MET A 63 -4.34 1.02 0.12
N THR A 64 -3.52 1.94 -0.37
CA THR A 64 -2.80 1.73 -1.62
C THR A 64 -1.74 0.65 -1.46
N ALA A 65 -1.04 0.64 -0.33
CA ALA A 65 -0.04 -0.38 -0.05
C ALA A 65 -0.69 -1.77 0.05
N ASN A 66 -1.85 -1.83 0.71
CA ASN A 66 -2.56 -3.10 0.81
C ASN A 66 -3.01 -3.60 -0.56
N ALA A 67 -3.43 -2.68 -1.42
CA ALA A 67 -3.81 -3.06 -2.79
C ALA A 67 -2.62 -3.63 -3.55
N ALA A 68 -1.43 -3.06 -3.35
CA ALA A 68 -0.23 -3.56 -3.99
C ALA A 68 0.05 -4.99 -3.57
N ILE A 69 -0.10 -5.27 -2.27
CA ILE A 69 0.12 -6.61 -1.76
C ILE A 69 -0.94 -7.57 -2.30
N ALA A 70 -2.19 -7.13 -2.31
CA ALA A 70 -3.29 -7.99 -2.74
C ALA A 70 -3.17 -8.38 -4.21
N CYS A 71 -2.64 -7.49 -5.02
CA CYS A 71 -2.54 -7.73 -6.46
C CYS A 71 -1.26 -8.44 -6.86
N GLU A 72 -0.36 -8.68 -5.92
CA GLU A 72 0.87 -9.37 -6.22
C GLU A 72 0.60 -10.86 -6.40
N PRO A 73 1.13 -11.49 -7.44
CA PRO A 73 0.97 -12.93 -7.60
C PRO A 73 1.62 -13.69 -6.43
N ASP A 74 0.99 -14.77 -6.00
CA ASP A 74 1.48 -15.55 -4.87
C ASP A 74 2.83 -16.18 -5.15
N ASP A 75 3.06 -16.52 -6.41
CA ASP A 75 4.32 -17.14 -6.82
C ASP A 75 5.18 -16.15 -7.56
N SER A 76 5.17 -14.90 -7.12
CA SER A 76 5.87 -13.83 -7.77
C SER A 76 7.34 -14.17 -8.00
N THR A 77 7.81 -13.89 -9.19
CA THR A 77 9.21 -14.04 -9.53
C THR A 77 9.98 -12.74 -9.35
N VAL A 78 9.28 -11.69 -9.00
CA VAL A 78 9.90 -10.38 -8.80
C VAL A 78 10.40 -10.30 -7.37
N ASP A 79 11.72 -10.26 -7.22
CA ASP A 79 12.28 -10.12 -5.89
C ASP A 79 12.32 -8.65 -5.48
N GLY A 80 12.73 -8.41 -4.23
CA GLY A 80 12.72 -7.07 -3.70
C GLY A 80 13.64 -6.12 -4.44
N GLN A 81 14.78 -6.62 -4.90
CA GLN A 81 15.73 -5.78 -5.61
C GLN A 81 15.19 -5.36 -6.96
N GLU A 82 14.55 -6.29 -7.65
CA GLU A 82 13.97 -5.97 -8.93
C GLU A 82 12.88 -4.93 -8.78
N LEU A 83 12.04 -5.10 -7.79
CA LEU A 83 10.95 -4.17 -7.54
C LEU A 83 11.49 -2.80 -7.18
N SER A 84 12.49 -2.74 -6.32
CA SER A 84 13.09 -1.47 -5.93
C SER A 84 13.66 -0.74 -7.13
N ARG A 85 14.28 -1.47 -8.04
CA ARG A 85 14.84 -0.85 -9.25
C ARG A 85 13.73 -0.27 -10.10
N GLN A 86 12.65 -1.00 -10.27
CA GLN A 86 11.53 -0.55 -11.09
C GLN A 86 10.87 0.69 -10.50
N LEU A 87 10.86 0.80 -9.20
CA LEU A 87 10.24 1.94 -8.52
C LEU A 87 11.20 3.09 -8.29
N GLY A 88 12.48 2.91 -8.66
CA GLY A 88 13.43 3.98 -8.50
C GLY A 88 13.97 4.13 -7.09
N TYR A 89 13.86 3.12 -6.28
CA TYR A 89 14.34 3.14 -4.90
C TYR A 89 15.71 2.55 -4.73
N SER A 90 16.43 2.38 -5.80
CA SER A 90 17.76 1.80 -5.70
C SER A 90 18.67 2.68 -4.85
N ARG A 91 19.53 2.04 -4.14
CA ARG A 91 20.50 2.73 -3.31
C ARG A 91 21.85 2.16 -3.56
#